data_aa6eac31ec1f7a4adef00e9b141bc443
#
_entry.id   aa6eac31ec1f7a4adef00e9b141bc443
#
_cell.length_a   1.000
_cell.length_b   1.000
_cell.length_c   1.000
_cell.angle_alpha   90.00
_cell.angle_beta   90.00
_cell.angle_gamma   90.00
#
_symmetry.space_group_name_H-M   'P 1'
#
loop_
_entity.id
_entity.type
_entity.pdbx_description
1 polymer ?
#
loop_
_entity_poly.entity_id
_entity_poly.type
_entity_poly.pdbx_seq_one_letter_code
_entity_poly.pdbx_strand_id
1 'polypeptide(L)'
;IREERIESYYVDQTSELSVMSLWESSALKSLKFDIMVDDSLHRADPNFNFLINSYHKLNVGGVYIIEDVLVKEDNINEYRNRLESLLKKVNFKYEILKIAHPTNKIDNCIVKLSNFNVIK
;
A
#
# COMPACT_ATOMS: atom_id res chain seq x y z
N ILE A 1 15.69 11.14 -12.19
CA ILE A 1 15.29 11.15 -13.61
C ILE A 1 13.97 11.90 -13.71
N ARG A 2 13.95 12.88 -14.55
CA ARG A 2 12.76 13.67 -14.77
C ARG A 2 12.27 13.49 -16.21
N GLU A 3 11.14 12.87 -16.34
CA GLU A 3 10.41 12.79 -17.60
C GLU A 3 9.09 13.53 -17.48
N GLU A 4 8.53 13.96 -18.60
CA GLU A 4 7.28 14.68 -18.63
C GLU A 4 6.12 13.95 -17.96
N ARG A 5 6.16 12.60 -17.99
CA ARG A 5 5.13 11.74 -17.41
C ARG A 5 5.46 11.22 -16.02
N ILE A 6 6.64 11.57 -15.50
CA ILE A 6 7.12 11.06 -14.20
C ILE A 6 7.42 12.24 -13.31
N GLU A 7 6.83 12.24 -12.13
CA GLU A 7 7.11 13.20 -11.08
C GLU A 7 7.58 12.45 -9.84
N SER A 8 8.58 13.00 -9.15
CA SER A 8 9.16 12.39 -7.96
C SER A 8 8.99 13.31 -6.76
N TYR A 9 8.64 12.73 -5.63
CA TYR A 9 8.44 13.46 -4.37
C TYR A 9 9.16 12.73 -3.25
N TYR A 10 9.67 13.49 -2.30
CA TYR A 10 10.28 12.93 -1.10
C TYR A 10 9.20 12.66 -0.06
N VAL A 11 9.23 11.49 0.57
CA VAL A 11 8.34 11.13 1.66
C VAL A 11 9.04 10.14 2.60
N ASP A 12 8.83 10.32 3.91
CA ASP A 12 9.23 9.34 4.90
C ASP A 12 8.04 8.42 5.19
N GLN A 13 8.09 7.21 4.69
CA GLN A 13 7.01 6.24 4.81
C GLN A 13 6.75 5.79 6.26
N THR A 14 7.73 5.97 7.14
CA THR A 14 7.57 5.64 8.56
C THR A 14 6.87 6.73 9.36
N SER A 15 6.71 7.92 8.79
CA SER A 15 6.11 9.08 9.43
C SER A 15 4.70 9.34 8.90
N GLU A 16 3.72 9.29 9.79
CA GLU A 16 2.34 9.62 9.45
C GLU A 16 2.24 11.06 8.91
N LEU A 17 2.89 12.00 9.59
CA LEU A 17 2.88 13.40 9.16
C LEU A 17 3.51 13.60 7.80
N SER A 18 4.58 12.88 7.50
CA SER A 18 5.25 12.97 6.20
C SER A 18 4.33 12.49 5.07
N VAL A 19 3.65 11.36 5.26
CA VAL A 19 2.71 10.83 4.27
C VAL A 19 1.50 11.77 4.09
N MET A 20 0.93 12.25 5.18
CA MET A 20 -0.19 13.20 5.12
C MET A 20 0.20 14.49 4.42
N SER A 21 1.38 15.03 4.72
CA SER A 21 1.90 16.24 4.09
C SER A 21 2.11 16.06 2.59
N LEU A 22 2.56 14.88 2.17
CA LEU A 22 2.70 14.55 0.75
C LEU A 22 1.36 14.73 0.03
N TRP A 23 0.30 14.12 0.54
CA TRP A 23 -1.03 14.16 -0.10
C TRP A 23 -1.70 15.52 -0.02
N GLU A 24 -1.37 16.33 0.99
CA GLU A 24 -1.88 17.69 1.14
C GLU A 24 -1.11 18.71 0.30
N SER A 25 0.01 18.32 -0.31
CA SER A 25 0.79 19.23 -1.15
C SER A 25 -0.04 19.73 -2.32
N SER A 26 0.22 20.95 -2.79
CA SER A 26 -0.53 21.58 -3.86
C SER A 26 -0.51 20.76 -5.16
N ALA A 27 0.59 20.05 -5.42
CA ALA A 27 0.74 19.24 -6.62
C ALA A 27 -0.13 17.97 -6.59
N LEU A 28 -0.39 17.39 -5.41
CA LEU A 28 -1.05 16.10 -5.26
C LEU A 28 -2.43 16.16 -4.62
N LYS A 29 -2.78 17.27 -4.01
CA LYS A 29 -4.01 17.40 -3.22
C LYS A 29 -5.28 17.00 -3.97
N SER A 30 -5.39 17.37 -5.23
CA SER A 30 -6.59 17.09 -6.05
C SER A 30 -6.51 15.82 -6.85
N LEU A 31 -5.36 15.13 -6.85
CA LEU A 31 -5.17 13.92 -7.64
C LEU A 31 -5.66 12.68 -6.92
N LYS A 32 -6.15 11.72 -7.69
CA LYS A 32 -6.42 10.35 -7.27
C LYS A 32 -5.82 9.39 -8.29
N PHE A 33 -5.61 8.16 -7.88
CA PHE A 33 -4.89 7.18 -8.67
C PHE A 33 -5.71 5.92 -8.89
N ASP A 34 -5.49 5.28 -10.03
CA ASP A 34 -6.12 4.01 -10.35
C ASP A 34 -5.32 2.83 -9.78
N ILE A 35 -4.00 3.00 -9.65
CA ILE A 35 -3.11 1.98 -9.12
C ILE A 35 -2.10 2.66 -8.20
N MET A 36 -1.93 2.11 -7.01
CA MET A 36 -0.87 2.49 -6.08
C MET A 36 -0.04 1.26 -5.75
N VAL A 37 1.28 1.38 -5.81
CA VAL A 37 2.19 0.28 -5.50
C VAL A 37 3.16 0.73 -4.42
N ASP A 38 3.21 -0.05 -3.33
CA ASP A 38 4.17 0.13 -2.26
C ASP A 38 5.28 -0.90 -2.40
N ASP A 39 6.43 -0.47 -2.90
CA ASP A 39 7.62 -1.28 -3.12
C ASP A 39 8.79 -0.65 -2.37
N SER A 40 8.68 -0.51 -1.05
CA SER A 40 9.68 0.22 -0.29
C SER A 40 10.32 -0.60 0.83
N LEU A 41 9.94 -0.42 2.07
CA LEU A 41 10.72 -0.93 3.21
C LEU A 41 10.50 -2.40 3.57
N HIS A 42 9.67 -3.13 2.87
CA HIS A 42 9.42 -4.58 3.03
C HIS A 42 9.10 -5.00 4.47
N ARG A 43 8.49 -4.12 5.24
CA ARG A 43 8.07 -4.38 6.63
C ARG A 43 6.65 -3.92 6.86
N ALA A 44 5.96 -4.60 7.79
CA ALA A 44 4.55 -4.32 8.07
C ALA A 44 4.31 -2.87 8.55
N ASP A 45 5.08 -2.39 9.51
CA ASP A 45 4.84 -1.05 10.06
C ASP A 45 4.84 0.06 9.02
N PRO A 46 5.89 0.26 8.23
CA PRO A 46 5.86 1.29 7.20
C PRO A 46 4.85 1.02 6.09
N ASN A 47 4.65 -0.25 5.70
CA ASN A 47 3.64 -0.58 4.69
C ASN A 47 2.24 -0.17 5.14
N PHE A 48 1.86 -0.49 6.37
CA PHE A 48 0.53 -0.14 6.89
C PHE A 48 0.41 1.35 7.22
N ASN A 49 1.48 2.00 7.67
CA ASN A 49 1.46 3.44 7.84
C ASN A 49 1.15 4.15 6.52
N PHE A 50 1.81 3.74 5.45
CA PHE A 50 1.55 4.31 4.12
C PHE A 50 0.14 3.96 3.63
N LEU A 51 -0.29 2.72 3.76
CA LEU A 51 -1.62 2.28 3.34
C LEU A 51 -2.73 3.08 4.03
N ILE A 52 -2.68 3.15 5.36
CA ILE A 52 -3.73 3.81 6.15
C ILE A 52 -3.86 5.28 5.79
N ASN A 53 -2.74 5.93 5.51
CA ASN A 53 -2.71 7.35 5.18
C ASN A 53 -2.84 7.65 3.68
N SER A 54 -3.00 6.64 2.84
CA SER A 54 -2.97 6.80 1.38
C SER A 54 -4.14 6.19 0.62
N TYR A 55 -4.88 5.23 1.20
CA TYR A 55 -5.93 4.54 0.45
C TYR A 55 -7.02 5.49 -0.07
N HIS A 56 -7.24 6.62 0.61
CA HIS A 56 -8.21 7.64 0.17
C HIS A 56 -7.82 8.31 -1.15
N LYS A 57 -6.59 8.10 -1.60
CA LYS A 57 -6.09 8.61 -2.88
C LYS A 57 -6.41 7.68 -4.05
N LEU A 58 -6.99 6.52 -3.80
CA LEU A 58 -7.45 5.63 -4.86
C LEU A 58 -8.79 6.09 -5.44
N ASN A 59 -8.91 6.02 -6.75
CA ASN A 59 -10.19 6.14 -7.43
C ASN A 59 -11.08 4.94 -7.11
N VAL A 60 -12.37 5.11 -7.30
CA VAL A 60 -13.32 3.99 -7.27
C VAL A 60 -12.89 2.94 -8.30
N GLY A 61 -12.78 1.69 -7.87
CA GLY A 61 -12.25 0.61 -8.70
C GLY A 61 -10.74 0.51 -8.75
N GLY A 62 -10.04 1.40 -8.05
CA GLY A 62 -8.58 1.38 -7.98
C GLY A 62 -8.03 0.20 -7.19
N VAL A 63 -6.75 -0.07 -7.38
CA VAL A 63 -6.03 -1.20 -6.77
C VAL A 63 -4.81 -0.70 -6.02
N TYR A 64 -4.61 -1.22 -4.81
CA TYR A 64 -3.44 -0.97 -3.99
C TYR A 64 -2.64 -2.26 -3.87
N ILE A 65 -1.35 -2.20 -4.12
CA ILE A 65 -0.46 -3.37 -4.10
C ILE A 65 0.72 -3.11 -3.16
N ILE A 66 0.98 -4.05 -2.27
CA ILE A 66 2.20 -4.08 -1.47
C ILE A 66 3.08 -5.20 -2.02
N GLU A 67 4.27 -4.86 -2.47
CA GLU A 67 5.23 -5.80 -3.04
C GLU A 67 6.24 -6.31 -2.02
N ASP A 68 6.92 -7.39 -2.37
CA ASP A 68 8.06 -7.95 -1.63
C ASP A 68 7.74 -8.26 -0.17
N VAL A 69 6.60 -8.91 0.05
CA VAL A 69 6.20 -9.36 1.38
C VAL A 69 6.87 -10.71 1.67
N LEU A 70 7.50 -10.83 2.83
CA LEU A 70 8.17 -12.06 3.26
C LEU A 70 7.18 -13.23 3.35
N VAL A 71 7.58 -14.38 2.82
CA VAL A 71 6.74 -15.59 2.71
C VAL A 71 6.55 -16.30 4.05
N LYS A 72 7.33 -16.00 5.07
CA LYS A 72 7.24 -16.65 6.38
C LYS A 72 5.83 -16.56 6.96
N GLU A 73 5.38 -17.66 7.56
CA GLU A 73 4.03 -17.79 8.09
C GLU A 73 3.69 -16.71 9.12
N ASP A 74 4.59 -16.44 10.06
CA ASP A 74 4.38 -15.42 11.08
C ASP A 74 4.25 -14.02 10.48
N ASN A 75 5.02 -13.71 9.44
CA ASN A 75 4.93 -12.44 8.73
C ASN A 75 3.61 -12.32 7.96
N ILE A 76 3.20 -13.36 7.25
CA ILE A 76 1.91 -13.39 6.54
C ILE A 76 0.76 -13.23 7.52
N ASN A 77 0.83 -13.89 8.67
CA ASN A 77 -0.19 -13.76 9.71
C ASN A 77 -0.26 -12.35 10.28
N GLU A 78 0.88 -11.67 10.44
CA GLU A 78 0.90 -10.27 10.88
C GLU A 78 0.19 -9.37 9.87
N TYR A 79 0.48 -9.50 8.57
CA TYR A 79 -0.20 -8.75 7.53
C TYR A 79 -1.71 -9.05 7.55
N ARG A 80 -2.08 -10.31 7.64
CA ARG A 80 -3.50 -10.71 7.70
C ARG A 80 -4.20 -10.10 8.91
N ASN A 81 -3.60 -10.16 10.08
CA ASN A 81 -4.19 -9.59 11.29
C ASN A 81 -4.39 -8.08 11.19
N ARG A 82 -3.43 -7.38 10.60
CA ARG A 82 -3.54 -5.93 10.38
C ARG A 82 -4.60 -5.58 9.35
N LEU A 83 -4.71 -6.38 8.28
CA LEU A 83 -5.76 -6.20 7.28
C LEU A 83 -7.15 -6.43 7.87
N GLU A 84 -7.31 -7.48 8.67
CA GLU A 84 -8.58 -7.75 9.36
C GLU A 84 -8.93 -6.66 10.37
N SER A 85 -7.94 -6.10 11.04
CA SER A 85 -8.15 -4.95 11.93
C SER A 85 -8.61 -3.71 11.16
N LEU A 86 -8.03 -3.46 9.99
CA LEU A 86 -8.40 -2.33 9.14
C LEU A 86 -9.82 -2.51 8.58
N LEU A 87 -10.25 -3.74 8.31
CA LEU A 87 -11.60 -4.04 7.83
C LEU A 87 -12.70 -3.63 8.80
N LYS A 88 -12.38 -3.42 10.06
CA LYS A 88 -13.34 -2.88 11.04
C LYS A 88 -13.71 -1.43 10.77
N LYS A 89 -12.89 -0.70 10.02
CA LYS A 89 -13.06 0.73 9.74
C LYS A 89 -13.33 1.02 8.27
N VAL A 90 -12.82 0.19 7.37
CA VAL A 90 -12.89 0.40 5.94
C VAL A 90 -13.25 -0.92 5.27
N ASN A 91 -14.23 -0.91 4.38
CA ASN A 91 -14.52 -2.08 3.55
C ASN A 91 -13.53 -2.14 2.39
N PHE A 92 -12.96 -3.28 2.18
CA PHE A 92 -12.15 -3.59 1.00
C PHE A 92 -12.05 -5.11 0.83
N LYS A 93 -11.57 -5.53 -0.33
CA LYS A 93 -11.18 -6.92 -0.56
C LYS A 93 -9.67 -7.01 -0.59
N TYR A 94 -9.11 -8.08 -0.05
CA TYR A 94 -7.68 -8.31 -0.16
C TYR A 94 -7.37 -9.76 -0.52
N GLU A 95 -6.23 -9.92 -1.16
CA GLU A 95 -5.66 -11.22 -1.49
C GLU A 95 -4.17 -11.18 -1.15
N ILE A 96 -3.66 -12.24 -0.55
CA ILE A 96 -2.23 -12.42 -0.34
C ILE A 96 -1.78 -13.49 -1.33
N LEU A 97 -0.96 -13.08 -2.30
CA LEU A 97 -0.59 -13.92 -3.44
C LEU A 97 0.90 -14.23 -3.38
N LYS A 98 1.23 -15.51 -3.49
CA LYS A 98 2.61 -15.96 -3.65
C LYS A 98 2.92 -16.02 -5.14
N ILE A 99 3.91 -15.22 -5.56
CA ILE A 99 4.33 -15.18 -6.96
C ILE A 99 5.42 -16.22 -7.18
N ALA A 100 5.22 -17.11 -8.13
CA ALA A 100 6.24 -18.09 -8.49
C ALA A 100 7.46 -17.40 -9.09
N HIS A 101 8.64 -17.72 -8.55
CA HIS A 101 9.89 -17.14 -9.01
C HIS A 101 10.99 -18.22 -9.00
N PRO A 102 11.81 -18.32 -10.05
CA PRO A 102 12.82 -19.38 -10.12
C PRO A 102 13.86 -19.36 -9.01
N THR A 103 14.23 -18.17 -8.54
CA THR A 103 15.30 -17.99 -7.56
C THR A 103 14.85 -17.30 -6.27
N ASN A 104 13.92 -16.35 -6.33
CA ASN A 104 13.43 -15.66 -5.14
C ASN A 104 12.30 -16.43 -4.49
N LYS A 105 12.52 -16.91 -3.27
CA LYS A 105 11.54 -17.64 -2.46
C LYS A 105 11.39 -17.05 -1.06
N ILE A 106 11.89 -15.84 -0.84
CA ILE A 106 11.94 -15.17 0.46
C ILE A 106 10.86 -14.11 0.58
N ASP A 107 10.78 -13.22 -0.39
CA ASP A 107 9.87 -12.06 -0.37
C ASP A 107 9.05 -11.96 -1.68
N ASN A 108 8.55 -13.10 -2.15
CA ASN A 108 7.78 -13.18 -3.38
C ASN A 108 6.26 -13.19 -3.17
N CYS A 109 5.78 -12.68 -2.05
CA CYS A 109 4.36 -12.44 -1.83
C CYS A 109 4.00 -11.00 -2.15
N ILE A 110 2.80 -10.82 -2.67
CA ILE A 110 2.17 -9.50 -2.79
C ILE A 110 0.85 -9.48 -2.03
N VAL A 111 0.50 -8.32 -1.52
CA VAL A 111 -0.83 -8.07 -0.96
C VAL A 111 -1.55 -7.14 -1.92
N LYS A 112 -2.68 -7.58 -2.44
CA LYS A 112 -3.52 -6.81 -3.35
C LYS A 112 -4.79 -6.41 -2.63
N LEU A 113 -5.09 -5.11 -2.61
CA LEU A 113 -6.31 -4.57 -2.02
C LEU A 113 -7.13 -3.86 -3.09
N SER A 114 -8.45 -4.04 -3.03
CA SER A 114 -9.38 -3.45 -4.00
C SER A 114 -10.74 -3.17 -3.35
N ASN A 115 -11.60 -2.45 -4.07
CA ASN A 115 -12.97 -2.17 -3.66
C ASN A 115 -13.08 -1.46 -2.31
N PHE A 116 -12.29 -0.40 -2.13
CA PHE A 116 -12.34 0.39 -0.90
C PHE A 116 -13.64 1.18 -0.78
N ASN A 117 -14.31 1.02 0.37
CA ASN A 117 -15.47 1.82 0.77
C ASN A 117 -15.40 2.07 2.27
N VAL A 118 -15.57 3.33 2.67
CA VAL A 118 -15.62 3.67 4.09
C VAL A 118 -16.88 3.08 4.71
N ILE A 119 -16.75 2.40 5.84
CA ILE A 119 -17.88 1.90 6.62
C ILE A 119 -18.52 3.10 7.33
N LYS A 120 -19.79 3.28 7.06
CA LYS A 120 -20.58 4.34 7.71
C LYS A 120 -21.12 3.88 9.07
#